data_64a4c5e5e4a76b74c126be2373cf6a8b
#
_entry.id   64a4c5e5e4a76b74c126be2373cf6a8b
#
_cell.length_a   1.000
_cell.length_b   1.000
_cell.length_c   1.000
_cell.angle_alpha   90.00
_cell.angle_beta   90.00
_cell.angle_gamma   90.00
#
_symmetry.space_group_name_H-M   'P 1'
#
loop_
_entity.id
_entity.type
_entity.pdbx_description
1 polymer ?
#
loop_
_entity_poly.entity_id
_entity_poly.type
_entity_poly.pdbx_seq_one_letter_code
_entity_poly.pdbx_strand_id
1 'polypeptide(L)'
;MDFGSNVVVLRKEQKISQTALADQLGIHKNVLGRYERNEVMPSIEIARKIADILDVSLDFLTGKIDVEMDKTTRKRILEVSKFEDDDKMHIFSVIDAFIAKRKIQSIM
;
A
#
# COMPACT_ATOMS: atom_id res chain seq x y z
N MET A 1 -0.81 -12.56 -1.61
CA MET A 1 -0.12 -12.88 -0.35
C MET A 1 -0.97 -12.40 0.82
N ASP A 2 -0.82 -13.03 1.97
CA ASP A 2 -1.57 -12.65 3.16
C ASP A 2 -0.91 -11.48 3.90
N PHE A 3 -1.59 -10.99 4.95
CA PHE A 3 -1.15 -9.84 5.73
C PHE A 3 0.25 -10.02 6.29
N GLY A 4 0.50 -11.12 6.99
CA GLY A 4 1.79 -11.34 7.66
C GLY A 4 2.95 -11.40 6.67
N SER A 5 2.77 -12.12 5.57
CA SER A 5 3.79 -12.23 4.52
C SER A 5 4.07 -10.88 3.88
N ASN A 6 3.02 -10.08 3.64
CA ASN A 6 3.18 -8.75 3.07
C ASN A 6 3.98 -7.83 4.00
N VAL A 7 3.71 -7.89 5.30
CA VAL A 7 4.47 -7.11 6.29
C VAL A 7 5.95 -7.49 6.26
N VAL A 8 6.26 -8.78 6.24
CA VAL A 8 7.64 -9.26 6.20
C VAL A 8 8.36 -8.77 4.95
N VAL A 9 7.74 -8.93 3.77
CA VAL A 9 8.34 -8.53 2.50
C VAL A 9 8.61 -7.03 2.48
N LEU A 10 7.61 -6.22 2.81
CA LEU A 10 7.75 -4.76 2.80
C LEU A 10 8.77 -4.28 3.83
N ARG A 11 8.77 -4.87 5.02
CA ARG A 11 9.72 -4.52 6.05
C ARG A 11 11.16 -4.77 5.58
N LYS A 12 11.40 -5.93 4.99
CA LYS A 12 12.73 -6.29 4.48
C LYS A 12 13.15 -5.43 3.29
N GLU A 13 12.24 -5.13 2.38
CA GLU A 13 12.52 -4.24 1.26
C GLU A 13 12.93 -2.85 1.73
N GLN A 14 12.31 -2.35 2.79
CA GLN A 14 12.61 -1.05 3.36
C GLN A 14 13.75 -1.10 4.39
N LYS A 15 14.34 -2.27 4.59
CA LYS A 15 15.46 -2.49 5.50
C LYS A 15 15.13 -2.11 6.96
N ILE A 16 13.90 -2.39 7.36
CA ILE A 16 13.44 -2.18 8.72
C ILE A 16 13.49 -3.52 9.47
N SER A 17 14.20 -3.56 10.61
CA SER A 17 14.24 -4.76 11.42
C SER A 17 12.92 -5.01 12.13
N GLN A 18 12.68 -6.26 12.51
CA GLN A 18 11.49 -6.61 13.30
C GLN A 18 11.45 -5.81 14.62
N THR A 19 12.58 -5.67 15.28
CA THR A 19 12.67 -4.88 16.52
C THR A 19 12.34 -3.40 16.27
N ALA A 20 12.87 -2.81 15.19
CA ALA A 20 12.62 -1.42 14.87
C ALA A 20 11.14 -1.16 14.58
N LEU A 21 10.50 -2.03 13.82
CA LEU A 21 9.07 -1.89 13.53
C LEU A 21 8.24 -2.06 14.81
N ALA A 22 8.55 -3.07 15.62
CA ALA A 22 7.84 -3.29 16.88
C ALA A 22 7.96 -2.09 17.81
N ASP A 23 9.15 -1.48 17.90
CA ASP A 23 9.37 -0.29 18.71
C ASP A 23 8.52 0.89 18.24
N GLN A 24 8.44 1.11 16.93
CA GLN A 24 7.59 2.15 16.36
C GLN A 24 6.11 1.93 16.62
N LEU A 25 5.71 0.66 16.72
CA LEU A 25 4.31 0.30 17.01
C LEU A 25 4.00 0.30 18.52
N GLY A 26 5.02 0.36 19.36
CA GLY A 26 4.85 0.26 20.82
C GLY A 26 4.46 -1.12 21.28
N ILE A 27 4.86 -2.17 20.57
CA ILE A 27 4.58 -3.57 20.90
C ILE A 27 5.89 -4.35 21.03
N HIS A 28 5.81 -5.52 21.67
CA HIS A 28 6.96 -6.41 21.78
C HIS A 28 7.22 -7.09 20.42
N LYS A 29 8.51 -7.29 20.08
CA LYS A 29 8.89 -7.93 18.81
C LYS A 29 8.28 -9.33 18.66
N ASN A 30 8.07 -10.06 19.76
CA ASN A 30 7.45 -11.39 19.71
C ASN A 30 5.99 -11.32 19.25
N VAL A 31 5.27 -10.25 19.63
CA VAL A 31 3.90 -9.99 19.17
C VAL A 31 3.90 -9.70 17.67
N LEU A 32 4.82 -8.84 17.21
CA LEU A 32 4.95 -8.57 15.78
C LEU A 32 5.28 -9.86 15.02
N GLY A 33 6.17 -10.69 15.54
CA GLY A 33 6.51 -11.98 14.91
C GLY A 33 5.29 -12.87 14.74
N ARG A 34 4.38 -12.88 15.71
CA ARG A 34 3.13 -13.65 15.60
C ARG A 34 2.22 -13.10 14.51
N TYR A 35 2.14 -11.78 14.34
CA TYR A 35 1.42 -11.16 13.24
C TYR A 35 2.04 -11.56 11.89
N GLU A 36 3.36 -11.52 11.79
CA GLU A 36 4.08 -11.86 10.56
C GLU A 36 3.91 -13.33 10.16
N ARG A 37 3.74 -14.22 11.14
CA ARG A 37 3.48 -15.64 10.88
C ARG A 37 2.00 -15.98 10.75
N ASN A 38 1.14 -14.98 10.82
CA ASN A 38 -0.32 -15.15 10.72
C ASN A 38 -0.89 -16.03 11.87
N GLU A 39 -0.23 -16.07 13.00
CA GLU A 39 -0.72 -16.78 14.19
C GLU A 39 -1.82 -16.01 14.88
N VAL A 40 -1.75 -14.68 14.84
CA VAL A 40 -2.72 -13.77 15.43
C VAL A 40 -2.90 -12.58 14.49
N MET A 41 -4.12 -12.07 14.37
CA MET A 41 -4.38 -10.84 13.61
C MET A 41 -4.28 -9.64 14.55
N PRO A 42 -3.62 -8.56 14.14
CA PRO A 42 -3.61 -7.33 14.92
C PRO A 42 -4.98 -6.66 14.91
N SER A 43 -5.20 -5.74 15.86
CA SER A 43 -6.35 -4.85 15.80
C SER A 43 -6.27 -3.99 14.54
N ILE A 44 -7.41 -3.43 14.14
CA ILE A 44 -7.45 -2.50 13.00
C ILE A 44 -6.52 -1.32 13.24
N GLU A 45 -6.47 -0.82 14.47
CA GLU A 45 -5.61 0.31 14.83
C GLU A 45 -4.13 -0.02 14.61
N ILE A 46 -3.67 -1.18 15.08
CA ILE A 46 -2.28 -1.61 14.89
C ILE A 46 -2.01 -1.88 13.40
N ALA A 47 -2.93 -2.51 12.70
CA ALA A 47 -2.78 -2.77 11.26
C ALA A 47 -2.65 -1.47 10.46
N ARG A 48 -3.43 -0.45 10.81
CA ARG A 48 -3.31 0.87 10.17
C ARG A 48 -1.96 1.52 10.45
N LYS A 49 -1.46 1.43 11.67
CA LYS A 49 -0.13 1.95 12.02
C LYS A 49 0.97 1.23 11.21
N ILE A 50 0.86 -0.07 11.06
CA ILE A 50 1.80 -0.84 10.23
C ILE A 50 1.77 -0.33 8.79
N ALA A 51 0.59 -0.16 8.22
CA ALA A 51 0.42 0.36 6.87
C ALA A 51 1.04 1.75 6.72
N ASP A 52 0.81 2.63 7.70
CA ASP A 52 1.36 3.99 7.68
C ASP A 52 2.89 3.98 7.74
N ILE A 53 3.48 3.16 8.61
CA ILE A 53 4.94 3.07 8.74
C ILE A 53 5.56 2.51 7.46
N LEU A 54 4.95 1.48 6.88
CA LEU A 54 5.44 0.86 5.65
C LEU A 54 5.04 1.63 4.39
N ASP A 55 4.26 2.70 4.54
CA ASP A 55 3.82 3.59 3.47
C ASP A 55 3.03 2.87 2.36
N VAL A 56 2.12 2.02 2.76
CA VAL A 56 1.19 1.30 1.88
C VAL A 56 -0.22 1.43 2.41
N SER A 57 -1.20 1.08 1.59
CA SER A 57 -2.59 1.03 2.04
C SER A 57 -2.85 -0.23 2.87
N LEU A 58 -3.86 -0.17 3.73
CA LEU A 58 -4.30 -1.36 4.46
C LEU A 58 -4.81 -2.44 3.49
N ASP A 59 -5.48 -2.04 2.42
CA ASP A 59 -5.95 -2.96 1.38
C ASP A 59 -4.79 -3.71 0.72
N PHE A 60 -3.68 -3.04 0.48
CA PHE A 60 -2.48 -3.69 -0.05
C PHE A 60 -1.93 -4.72 0.96
N LEU A 61 -1.85 -4.36 2.23
CA LEU A 61 -1.37 -5.29 3.27
C LEU A 61 -2.24 -6.53 3.41
N THR A 62 -3.55 -6.39 3.26
CA THR A 62 -4.48 -7.53 3.38
C THR A 62 -4.55 -8.37 2.12
N GLY A 63 -3.86 -7.99 1.05
CA GLY A 63 -3.87 -8.71 -0.21
C GLY A 63 -5.04 -8.39 -1.12
N LYS A 64 -5.83 -7.39 -0.78
CA LYS A 64 -6.97 -6.97 -1.60
C LYS A 64 -6.54 -6.22 -2.86
N ILE A 65 -5.40 -5.50 -2.78
CA ILE A 65 -4.80 -4.79 -3.90
C ILE A 65 -3.38 -5.34 -4.10
N ASP A 66 -3.05 -5.74 -5.32
CA ASP A 66 -1.75 -6.34 -5.64
C ASP A 66 -0.70 -5.30 -6.06
N VAL A 67 -1.11 -4.07 -6.32
CA VAL A 67 -0.21 -3.02 -6.82
C VAL A 67 0.16 -2.07 -5.70
N GLU A 68 1.46 -1.99 -5.41
CA GLU A 68 1.99 -0.96 -4.52
C GLU A 68 2.07 0.37 -5.29
N MET A 69 1.56 1.43 -4.68
CA MET A 69 1.58 2.76 -5.27
C MET A 69 2.62 3.61 -4.55
N ASP A 70 3.56 4.18 -5.30
CA ASP A 70 4.55 5.06 -4.71
C ASP A 70 3.90 6.33 -4.15
N LYS A 71 4.61 6.99 -3.25
CA LYS A 71 4.11 8.16 -2.53
C LYS A 71 3.74 9.32 -3.45
N THR A 72 4.53 9.55 -4.49
CA THR A 72 4.30 10.63 -5.45
C THR A 72 3.04 10.40 -6.26
N THR A 73 2.85 9.17 -6.75
CA THR A 73 1.66 8.79 -7.51
C THR A 73 0.41 8.91 -6.64
N ARG A 74 0.47 8.40 -5.42
CA ARG A 74 -0.66 8.47 -4.49
C ARG A 74 -1.06 9.92 -4.19
N LYS A 75 -0.08 10.79 -3.97
CA LYS A 75 -0.33 12.21 -3.71
C LYS A 75 -1.05 12.87 -4.88
N ARG A 76 -0.62 12.58 -6.11
CA ARG A 76 -1.27 13.11 -7.32
C ARG A 76 -2.72 12.65 -7.43
N ILE A 77 -2.98 11.37 -7.18
CA ILE A 77 -4.33 10.82 -7.22
C ILE A 77 -5.22 11.47 -6.17
N LEU A 78 -4.71 11.68 -4.97
CA LEU A 78 -5.46 12.35 -3.90
C LEU A 78 -5.80 13.79 -4.27
N GLU A 79 -4.88 14.53 -4.90
CA GLU A 79 -5.14 15.88 -5.35
C GLU A 79 -6.22 15.91 -6.44
N VAL A 80 -6.14 15.01 -7.41
CA VAL A 80 -7.14 14.89 -8.48
C VAL A 80 -8.52 14.54 -7.90
N SER A 81 -8.57 13.72 -6.86
CA SER A 81 -9.83 13.31 -6.24
C SER A 81 -10.61 14.47 -5.63
N LYS A 82 -9.95 15.60 -5.36
CA LYS A 82 -10.56 16.81 -4.81
C LYS A 82 -11.06 17.79 -5.86
N PHE A 83 -10.82 17.52 -7.12
CA PHE A 83 -11.24 18.39 -8.22
C PHE A 83 -12.75 18.32 -8.42
N GLU A 84 -13.31 19.33 -9.09
CA GLU A 84 -14.70 19.31 -9.55
C GLU A 84 -14.92 18.16 -10.52
N ASP A 85 -16.16 17.66 -10.61
CA ASP A 85 -16.49 16.49 -11.42
C ASP A 85 -16.11 16.67 -12.90
N ASP A 86 -16.32 17.87 -13.47
CA ASP A 86 -15.95 18.14 -14.85
C ASP A 86 -14.46 18.01 -15.10
N ASP A 87 -13.65 18.51 -14.16
CA ASP A 87 -12.20 18.42 -14.24
C ASP A 87 -11.72 16.98 -14.09
N LYS A 88 -12.33 16.22 -13.15
CA LYS A 88 -12.01 14.80 -13.00
C LYS A 88 -12.29 14.03 -14.28
N MET A 89 -13.45 14.21 -14.88
CA MET A 89 -13.80 13.54 -16.12
C MET A 89 -12.81 13.85 -17.23
N HIS A 90 -12.38 15.10 -17.33
CA HIS A 90 -11.41 15.52 -18.32
C HIS A 90 -10.04 14.83 -18.12
N ILE A 91 -9.55 14.85 -16.89
CA ILE A 91 -8.27 14.21 -16.54
C ILE A 91 -8.33 12.70 -16.78
N PHE A 92 -9.40 12.04 -16.35
CA PHE A 92 -9.54 10.60 -16.54
C PHE A 92 -9.66 10.23 -18.01
N SER A 93 -10.29 11.07 -18.84
CA SER A 93 -10.33 10.85 -20.28
C SER A 93 -8.92 10.85 -20.88
N VAL A 94 -8.06 11.76 -20.43
CA VAL A 94 -6.65 11.82 -20.89
C VAL A 94 -5.90 10.56 -20.43
N ILE A 95 -6.06 10.18 -19.16
CA ILE A 95 -5.42 8.97 -18.62
C ILE A 95 -5.87 7.73 -19.39
N ASP A 96 -7.16 7.59 -19.63
CA ASP A 96 -7.73 6.45 -20.37
C ASP A 96 -7.18 6.38 -21.81
N ALA A 97 -7.03 7.53 -22.44
CA ALA A 97 -6.45 7.61 -23.79
C ALA A 97 -4.99 7.14 -23.81
N PHE A 98 -4.20 7.53 -22.81
CA PHE A 98 -2.82 7.07 -22.68
C PHE A 98 -2.74 5.57 -22.41
N ILE A 99 -3.59 5.05 -21.54
CA ILE A 99 -3.64 3.62 -21.23
C ILE A 99 -3.98 2.83 -22.50
N ALA A 100 -4.99 3.25 -23.26
CA ALA A 100 -5.39 2.62 -24.51
C ALA A 100 -4.24 2.63 -25.53
N LYS A 101 -3.57 3.78 -25.68
CA LYS A 101 -2.42 3.92 -26.58
C LYS A 101 -1.30 2.93 -26.23
N ARG A 102 -0.97 2.80 -24.95
CA ARG A 102 0.09 1.89 -24.52
C ARG A 102 -0.29 0.42 -24.72
N LYS A 103 -1.54 0.06 -24.49
CA LYS A 103 -2.02 -1.29 -24.77
C LYS A 103 -1.92 -1.66 -26.24
N ILE A 104 -2.27 -0.73 -27.14
CA ILE A 104 -2.14 -0.94 -28.58
C ILE A 104 -0.67 -1.11 -28.96
N GLN A 105 0.21 -0.26 -28.44
CA GLN A 105 1.66 -0.35 -28.71
C GLN A 105 2.25 -1.66 -28.22
N SER A 106 1.79 -2.20 -27.09
CA SER A 106 2.32 -3.45 -26.55
C SER A 106 1.89 -4.67 -27.36
N ILE A 107 0.81 -4.58 -28.12
CA ILE A 107 0.32 -5.66 -28.97
C ILE A 107 1.05 -5.67 -30.33
N MET A 108 1.50 -4.51 -30.77
CA MET A 108 2.21 -4.34 -32.04
C MET A 108 3.71 -4.55 -31.84
#